data_9a69088377c6a6cc4e13af3eb8cd1baf
#
_entry.id   9a69088377c6a6cc4e13af3eb8cd1baf
#
_cell.length_a   1.000
_cell.length_b   1.000
_cell.length_c   1.000
_cell.angle_alpha   90.00
_cell.angle_beta   90.00
_cell.angle_gamma   90.00
#
_symmetry.space_group_name_H-M   'P 1'
#
loop_
_entity.id
_entity.type
_entity.pdbx_description
1 polymer ?
#
loop_
_entity_poly.entity_id
_entity_poly.type
_entity_poly.pdbx_seq_one_letter_code
_entity_poly.pdbx_strand_id
1 'polypeptide(L)'
;MLRFSPGRLLPFLMLGAAACTAPRSVILSGKVTPKGQFKVGGNLGFNVGTSSTGKITGAVKSLANQAITQDSVDYQPALDKVQAAAIAYLLDPTATTTDLYVRYGVVDRLDVGYKYSFGAHSFDAMYQFMGPVGTPERPGGPAGATYGSAGLQFSTQRAKLPSLPFLDTATDLLGFTSSRVDLLVPVIFSRSFGPEEEIGNISYGLAYSHTFVKYGIEPGKIFNRVPGGGNIRERVPSVLAHRNFGALGAFVNAKVGYRYAYLLPALAIYYQNFGTYPLLNGQQTKLKGLTIIPSLGLQFRIPAGKGR
;
A
#
# COMPACT_ATOMS: atom_id res chain seq x y z
N MET A 1 42.90 7.94 -4.77
CA MET A 1 42.11 6.76 -5.23
C MET A 1 41.16 6.35 -4.12
N LEU A 2 39.89 6.76 -4.19
CA LEU A 2 38.83 6.40 -3.22
C LEU A 2 38.35 4.99 -3.55
N ARG A 3 38.67 4.01 -2.71
CA ARG A 3 38.12 2.65 -2.80
C ARG A 3 36.64 2.68 -2.37
N PHE A 4 35.73 2.64 -3.33
CA PHE A 4 34.30 2.42 -3.08
C PHE A 4 34.10 0.96 -2.65
N SER A 5 33.70 0.76 -1.39
CA SER A 5 33.31 -0.54 -0.87
C SER A 5 31.91 -0.90 -1.41
N PRO A 6 31.72 -2.02 -2.13
CA PRO A 6 30.43 -2.41 -2.72
C PRO A 6 29.33 -2.65 -1.68
N GLY A 7 29.68 -2.87 -0.41
CA GLY A 7 28.69 -3.07 0.67
C GLY A 7 27.93 -1.81 1.09
N ARG A 8 28.35 -0.60 0.67
CA ARG A 8 27.63 0.66 0.97
C ARG A 8 26.58 1.04 -0.08
N LEU A 9 26.53 0.34 -1.22
CA LEU A 9 25.51 0.55 -2.27
C LEU A 9 24.24 -0.30 -2.04
N LEU A 10 24.30 -1.32 -1.18
CA LEU A 10 23.17 -2.22 -0.93
C LEU A 10 21.91 -1.51 -0.38
N PRO A 11 22.00 -0.54 0.56
CA PRO A 11 20.79 0.15 1.03
C PRO A 11 20.19 1.11 -0.01
N PHE A 12 20.98 1.61 -0.97
CA PHE A 12 20.47 2.46 -2.05
C PHE A 12 19.80 1.67 -3.19
N LEU A 13 20.18 0.41 -3.41
CA LEU A 13 19.53 -0.45 -4.39
C LEU A 13 18.14 -0.95 -3.92
N MET A 14 17.90 -1.01 -2.63
CA MET A 14 16.58 -1.37 -2.08
C MET A 14 15.52 -0.25 -2.24
N LEU A 15 15.91 0.98 -2.53
CA LEU A 15 14.98 2.09 -2.82
C LEU A 15 14.33 2.01 -4.20
N GLY A 16 14.85 1.18 -5.10
CA GLY A 16 14.37 1.09 -6.49
C GLY A 16 13.23 0.08 -6.73
N ALA A 17 12.95 -0.81 -5.80
CA ALA A 17 11.85 -1.78 -5.91
C ALA A 17 10.56 -1.19 -5.29
N ALA A 18 10.07 -0.08 -5.84
CA ALA A 18 8.76 0.43 -5.49
C ALA A 18 7.70 -0.57 -5.99
N ALA A 19 7.22 -1.44 -5.12
CA ALA A 19 6.04 -2.23 -5.42
C ALA A 19 4.87 -1.26 -5.60
N CYS A 20 4.22 -1.34 -6.76
CA CYS A 20 3.02 -0.58 -7.06
C CYS A 20 1.89 -1.05 -6.13
N THR A 21 1.75 -0.45 -4.97
CA THR A 21 0.60 -0.65 -4.07
C THR A 21 -0.10 0.66 -3.84
N ALA A 22 -1.43 0.64 -3.89
CA ALA A 22 -2.23 1.78 -3.50
C ALA A 22 -1.86 2.20 -2.06
N PRO A 23 -1.49 3.46 -1.82
CA PRO A 23 -1.04 3.93 -0.52
C PRO A 23 -2.20 3.82 0.48
N ARG A 24 -2.03 2.96 1.49
CA ARG A 24 -2.94 2.82 2.62
C ARG A 24 -2.52 3.67 3.82
N SER A 25 -1.37 4.31 3.75
CA SER A 25 -0.93 5.24 4.78
C SER A 25 -1.86 6.45 4.83
N VAL A 26 -2.46 6.70 6.00
CA VAL A 26 -3.26 7.89 6.26
C VAL A 26 -2.36 8.90 6.94
N ILE A 27 -1.83 9.84 6.16
CA ILE A 27 -0.96 10.94 6.64
C ILE A 27 -1.73 12.25 6.46
N LEU A 28 -2.86 12.34 7.13
CA LEU A 28 -3.78 13.46 7.06
C LEU A 28 -4.09 13.97 8.46
N SER A 29 -4.54 15.19 8.54
CA SER A 29 -5.03 15.85 9.76
C SER A 29 -6.56 15.85 9.80
N GLY A 30 -7.13 15.98 10.99
CA GLY A 30 -8.53 16.34 11.16
C GLY A 30 -8.91 17.69 10.58
N LYS A 31 -7.92 18.57 10.33
CA LYS A 31 -8.09 19.84 9.65
C LYS A 31 -7.89 19.68 8.14
N VAL A 32 -8.94 19.92 7.36
CA VAL A 32 -8.86 19.94 5.90
C VAL A 32 -8.05 21.11 5.37
N THR A 33 -7.72 21.10 4.10
CA THR A 33 -7.06 22.22 3.45
C THR A 33 -8.01 23.41 3.40
N PRO A 34 -7.62 24.61 3.87
CA PRO A 34 -8.47 25.80 3.81
C PRO A 34 -8.85 26.15 2.37
N LYS A 35 -10.03 26.72 2.21
CA LYS A 35 -10.57 27.15 0.90
C LYS A 35 -9.56 27.98 0.10
N GLY A 36 -9.38 27.60 -1.18
CA GLY A 36 -8.49 28.28 -2.13
C GLY A 36 -7.00 28.00 -1.91
N GLN A 37 -6.63 27.15 -0.93
CA GLN A 37 -5.24 26.79 -0.66
C GLN A 37 -4.90 25.42 -1.21
N PHE A 38 -3.60 25.17 -1.40
CA PHE A 38 -3.08 23.86 -1.77
C PHE A 38 -2.17 23.31 -0.67
N LYS A 39 -2.17 22.00 -0.54
CA LYS A 39 -1.13 21.21 0.14
C LYS A 39 -0.54 20.26 -0.90
N VAL A 40 0.77 20.28 -1.04
CA VAL A 40 1.50 19.38 -1.93
C VAL A 40 2.57 18.66 -1.12
N GLY A 41 2.91 17.44 -1.50
CA GLY A 41 3.93 16.71 -0.78
C GLY A 41 4.20 15.34 -1.36
N GLY A 42 5.02 14.59 -0.64
CA GLY A 42 5.33 13.21 -0.94
C GLY A 42 5.54 12.42 0.34
N ASN A 43 5.24 11.15 0.29
CA ASN A 43 5.40 10.23 1.40
C ASN A 43 6.26 9.05 0.98
N LEU A 44 7.09 8.59 1.90
CA LEU A 44 7.80 7.33 1.84
C LEU A 44 7.26 6.44 2.95
N GLY A 45 6.78 5.25 2.61
CA GLY A 45 6.29 4.26 3.56
C GLY A 45 6.96 2.91 3.33
N PHE A 46 6.85 2.05 4.33
CA PHE A 46 7.26 0.67 4.23
C PHE A 46 6.11 -0.24 4.68
N ASN A 47 5.57 -1.01 3.75
CA ASN A 47 4.46 -1.91 4.00
C ASN A 47 5.01 -3.25 4.50
N VAL A 48 4.68 -3.63 5.73
CA VAL A 48 5.07 -4.91 6.32
C VAL A 48 3.84 -5.79 6.51
N GLY A 49 3.60 -6.67 5.54
CA GLY A 49 2.51 -7.65 5.60
C GLY A 49 2.96 -8.94 6.29
N THR A 50 2.33 -9.30 7.41
CA THR A 50 2.69 -10.53 8.14
C THR A 50 2.34 -11.80 7.36
N SER A 51 1.26 -11.76 6.57
CA SER A 51 0.80 -12.89 5.76
C SER A 51 1.72 -13.17 4.58
N SER A 52 2.12 -12.13 3.83
CA SER A 52 3.00 -12.25 2.68
C SER A 52 4.42 -12.67 3.09
N THR A 53 4.97 -12.05 4.13
CA THR A 53 6.31 -12.38 4.64
C THR A 53 6.40 -13.85 5.05
N GLY A 54 5.41 -14.37 5.80
CA GLY A 54 5.40 -15.78 6.22
C GLY A 54 5.29 -16.75 5.04
N LYS A 55 4.46 -16.47 4.04
CA LYS A 55 4.28 -17.32 2.86
C LYS A 55 5.53 -17.31 1.95
N ILE A 56 6.12 -16.14 1.71
CA ILE A 56 7.35 -16.02 0.91
C ILE A 56 8.50 -16.77 1.59
N THR A 57 8.69 -16.57 2.89
CA THR A 57 9.75 -17.30 3.63
C THR A 57 9.52 -18.81 3.59
N GLY A 58 8.28 -19.28 3.71
CA GLY A 58 7.92 -20.70 3.60
C GLY A 58 8.19 -21.27 2.20
N ALA A 59 7.88 -20.52 1.14
CA ALA A 59 8.16 -20.93 -0.24
C ALA A 59 9.67 -21.04 -0.51
N VAL A 60 10.44 -20.02 -0.12
CA VAL A 60 11.92 -20.02 -0.28
C VAL A 60 12.57 -21.18 0.47
N LYS A 61 12.19 -21.42 1.74
CA LYS A 61 12.72 -22.56 2.53
C LYS A 61 12.38 -23.91 1.89
N SER A 62 11.17 -24.05 1.34
CA SER A 62 10.77 -25.29 0.68
C SER A 62 11.57 -25.57 -0.58
N LEU A 63 11.78 -24.55 -1.42
CA LEU A 63 12.60 -24.67 -2.62
C LEU A 63 14.06 -24.98 -2.29
N ALA A 64 14.63 -24.28 -1.30
CA ALA A 64 16.01 -24.50 -0.86
C ALA A 64 16.22 -25.93 -0.33
N ASN A 65 15.30 -26.44 0.52
CA ASN A 65 15.38 -27.79 1.06
C ASN A 65 15.29 -28.85 -0.04
N GLN A 66 14.40 -28.68 -1.04
CA GLN A 66 14.29 -29.63 -2.14
C GLN A 66 15.55 -29.65 -3.02
N ALA A 67 16.15 -28.48 -3.28
CA ALA A 67 17.38 -28.39 -4.05
C ALA A 67 18.60 -29.04 -3.35
N ILE A 68 18.58 -29.12 -2.02
CA ILE A 68 19.69 -29.72 -1.23
C ILE A 68 19.49 -31.22 -1.04
N THR A 69 18.25 -31.72 -0.97
CA THR A 69 17.94 -33.06 -0.49
C THR A 69 17.55 -34.03 -1.58
N GLN A 70 17.30 -33.61 -2.82
CA GLN A 70 16.78 -34.43 -3.89
C GLN A 70 17.49 -34.16 -5.23
N ASP A 71 17.91 -35.26 -5.91
CA ASP A 71 18.42 -35.19 -7.28
C ASP A 71 17.35 -34.83 -8.32
N SER A 72 16.07 -34.94 -7.94
CA SER A 72 14.93 -34.49 -8.74
C SER A 72 13.96 -33.70 -7.88
N VAL A 73 13.59 -32.47 -8.32
CA VAL A 73 12.63 -31.62 -7.64
C VAL A 73 11.21 -32.05 -7.98
N ASP A 74 10.42 -32.41 -6.97
CA ASP A 74 8.97 -32.58 -7.13
C ASP A 74 8.34 -31.17 -7.24
N TYR A 75 8.02 -30.79 -8.47
CA TYR A 75 7.54 -29.43 -8.77
C TYR A 75 6.17 -29.10 -8.14
N GLN A 76 5.31 -30.06 -7.86
CA GLN A 76 3.95 -29.81 -7.42
C GLN A 76 3.87 -29.11 -6.05
N PRO A 77 4.44 -29.63 -4.96
CA PRO A 77 4.39 -28.97 -3.65
C PRO A 77 5.14 -27.62 -3.61
N ALA A 78 6.19 -27.47 -4.43
CA ALA A 78 6.93 -26.23 -4.54
C ALA A 78 6.12 -25.16 -5.29
N LEU A 79 5.46 -25.55 -6.38
CA LEU A 79 4.60 -24.67 -7.18
C LEU A 79 3.43 -24.12 -6.37
N ASP A 80 2.78 -24.96 -5.55
CA ASP A 80 1.68 -24.55 -4.67
C ASP A 80 2.12 -23.48 -3.67
N LYS A 81 3.31 -23.64 -3.07
CA LYS A 81 3.86 -22.66 -2.13
C LYS A 81 4.24 -21.36 -2.84
N VAL A 82 4.80 -21.42 -4.03
CA VAL A 82 5.12 -20.24 -4.84
C VAL A 82 3.85 -19.51 -5.24
N GLN A 83 2.83 -20.22 -5.68
CA GLN A 83 1.53 -19.64 -6.00
C GLN A 83 0.87 -18.99 -4.78
N ALA A 84 0.86 -19.66 -3.63
CA ALA A 84 0.34 -19.08 -2.39
C ALA A 84 1.13 -17.83 -1.94
N ALA A 85 2.45 -17.83 -2.14
CA ALA A 85 3.29 -16.67 -1.86
C ALA A 85 3.02 -15.51 -2.83
N ALA A 86 2.83 -15.79 -4.13
CA ALA A 86 2.48 -14.79 -5.12
C ALA A 86 1.12 -14.14 -4.83
N ILE A 87 0.10 -14.94 -4.49
CA ILE A 87 -1.21 -14.43 -4.08
C ILE A 87 -1.09 -13.59 -2.81
N ALA A 88 -0.38 -14.06 -1.79
CA ALA A 88 -0.18 -13.31 -0.55
C ALA A 88 0.54 -11.98 -0.79
N TYR A 89 1.54 -11.96 -1.65
CA TYR A 89 2.26 -10.76 -2.04
C TYR A 89 1.36 -9.78 -2.81
N LEU A 90 0.51 -10.26 -3.70
CA LEU A 90 -0.46 -9.42 -4.41
C LEU A 90 -1.41 -8.70 -3.44
N LEU A 91 -1.89 -9.42 -2.44
CA LEU A 91 -2.90 -8.92 -1.51
C LEU A 91 -2.30 -7.94 -0.50
N ASP A 92 -1.10 -8.21 -0.03
CA ASP A 92 -0.41 -7.46 1.01
C ASP A 92 1.12 -7.48 0.80
N PRO A 93 1.63 -6.74 -0.19
CA PRO A 93 3.04 -6.76 -0.52
C PRO A 93 3.88 -6.14 0.60
N THR A 94 4.95 -6.83 0.97
CA THR A 94 6.00 -6.26 1.83
C THR A 94 6.96 -5.50 0.95
N ALA A 95 6.82 -4.18 0.91
CA ALA A 95 7.59 -3.32 0.03
C ALA A 95 7.58 -1.85 0.46
N THR A 96 8.53 -1.10 -0.06
CA THR A 96 8.50 0.37 0.03
C THR A 96 7.39 0.94 -0.84
N THR A 97 6.72 1.96 -0.34
CA THR A 97 5.72 2.73 -1.07
C THR A 97 6.15 4.19 -1.09
N THR A 98 6.09 4.79 -2.26
CA THR A 98 6.35 6.23 -2.41
C THR A 98 5.16 6.83 -3.13
N ASP A 99 4.64 7.92 -2.62
CA ASP A 99 3.58 8.67 -3.29
C ASP A 99 3.88 10.17 -3.34
N LEU A 100 3.36 10.81 -4.36
CA LEU A 100 3.27 12.26 -4.49
C LEU A 100 1.81 12.65 -4.44
N TYR A 101 1.49 13.75 -3.76
CA TYR A 101 0.10 14.17 -3.64
C TYR A 101 -0.08 15.68 -3.76
N VAL A 102 -1.27 16.04 -4.17
CA VAL A 102 -1.80 17.40 -4.15
C VAL A 102 -3.19 17.40 -3.54
N ARG A 103 -3.49 18.37 -2.70
CA ARG A 103 -4.81 18.60 -2.11
C ARG A 103 -5.22 20.04 -2.32
N TYR A 104 -6.51 20.28 -2.53
CA TYR A 104 -7.08 21.62 -2.74
C TYR A 104 -8.33 21.81 -1.88
N GLY A 105 -8.38 22.91 -1.15
CA GLY A 105 -9.56 23.33 -0.42
C GLY A 105 -10.62 23.93 -1.36
N VAL A 106 -11.68 23.18 -1.61
CA VAL A 106 -12.73 23.59 -2.57
C VAL A 106 -13.65 24.63 -1.95
N VAL A 107 -14.16 24.32 -0.77
CA VAL A 107 -14.99 25.22 0.05
C VAL A 107 -14.55 25.09 1.50
N ASP A 108 -15.13 25.90 2.38
CA ASP A 108 -14.89 25.74 3.81
C ASP A 108 -15.29 24.33 4.25
N ARG A 109 -14.43 23.69 5.04
CA ARG A 109 -14.60 22.33 5.57
C ARG A 109 -14.55 21.18 4.56
N LEU A 110 -14.26 21.41 3.26
CA LEU A 110 -14.16 20.37 2.25
C LEU A 110 -12.91 20.55 1.41
N ASP A 111 -12.09 19.52 1.35
CA ASP A 111 -10.98 19.45 0.41
C ASP A 111 -11.02 18.17 -0.43
N VAL A 112 -10.38 18.22 -1.57
CA VAL A 112 -10.17 17.10 -2.47
C VAL A 112 -8.69 16.86 -2.66
N GLY A 113 -8.31 15.61 -2.86
CA GLY A 113 -6.93 15.18 -3.02
C GLY A 113 -6.73 14.24 -4.18
N TYR A 114 -5.55 14.29 -4.73
CA TYR A 114 -5.03 13.32 -5.69
C TYR A 114 -3.67 12.85 -5.23
N LYS A 115 -3.44 11.52 -5.26
CA LYS A 115 -2.14 10.90 -5.00
C LYS A 115 -1.75 10.02 -6.17
N TYR A 116 -0.49 10.07 -6.52
CA TYR A 116 0.12 9.16 -7.48
C TYR A 116 1.23 8.35 -6.82
N SER A 117 1.14 7.04 -6.90
CA SER A 117 2.12 6.09 -6.38
C SER A 117 2.47 5.11 -7.48
N PHE A 118 3.44 5.44 -8.29
CA PHE A 118 4.06 4.63 -9.37
C PHE A 118 3.20 3.48 -9.92
N GLY A 119 2.10 3.83 -10.61
CA GLY A 119 1.14 2.88 -11.20
C GLY A 119 -0.17 2.73 -10.44
N ALA A 120 -0.32 3.41 -9.29
CA ALA A 120 -1.59 3.56 -8.59
C ALA A 120 -2.03 5.02 -8.58
N HIS A 121 -3.30 5.25 -8.87
CA HIS A 121 -3.96 6.55 -8.81
C HIS A 121 -4.97 6.53 -7.69
N SER A 122 -4.94 7.55 -6.83
CA SER A 122 -5.88 7.69 -5.71
C SER A 122 -6.50 9.08 -5.73
N PHE A 123 -7.81 9.12 -5.61
CA PHE A 123 -8.61 10.33 -5.49
C PHE A 123 -9.31 10.30 -4.15
N ASP A 124 -9.34 11.40 -3.44
CA ASP A 124 -10.02 11.47 -2.15
C ASP A 124 -10.74 12.80 -1.95
N ALA A 125 -11.75 12.77 -1.09
CA ALA A 125 -12.43 13.96 -0.58
C ALA A 125 -12.55 13.82 0.94
N MET A 126 -12.26 14.91 1.67
CA MET A 126 -12.31 14.97 3.12
C MET A 126 -13.22 16.10 3.57
N TYR A 127 -14.13 15.80 4.50
CA TYR A 127 -15.03 16.75 5.13
C TYR A 127 -14.67 16.95 6.61
N GLN A 128 -14.43 18.18 7.02
CA GLN A 128 -14.17 18.55 8.41
C GLN A 128 -15.49 18.81 9.13
N PHE A 129 -15.90 17.87 9.99
CA PHE A 129 -17.13 17.99 10.76
C PHE A 129 -16.93 18.70 12.11
N MET A 130 -15.70 18.80 12.62
CA MET A 130 -15.39 19.42 13.91
C MET A 130 -14.16 20.34 13.82
N GLY A 131 -14.17 21.39 14.63
CA GLY A 131 -13.08 22.36 14.77
C GLY A 131 -13.32 23.68 14.02
N PRO A 132 -12.51 24.69 14.31
CA PRO A 132 -12.61 26.00 13.67
C PRO A 132 -12.18 25.94 12.19
N VAL A 133 -12.58 26.96 11.44
CA VAL A 133 -12.18 27.19 10.05
C VAL A 133 -11.35 28.45 10.00
N GLY A 134 -10.10 28.33 9.52
CA GLY A 134 -9.16 29.44 9.44
C GLY A 134 -7.84 29.02 8.80
N THR A 135 -6.93 29.98 8.78
CA THR A 135 -5.55 29.77 8.31
C THR A 135 -4.58 30.32 9.35
N PRO A 136 -3.29 29.93 9.34
CA PRO A 136 -2.31 30.53 10.24
C PRO A 136 -2.22 32.07 10.13
N GLU A 137 -2.52 32.64 8.96
CA GLU A 137 -2.54 34.06 8.72
C GLU A 137 -3.83 34.75 9.25
N ARG A 138 -4.93 34.00 9.34
CA ARG A 138 -6.24 34.43 9.86
C ARG A 138 -6.85 33.31 10.68
N PRO A 139 -6.41 33.13 11.93
CA PRO A 139 -6.90 32.07 12.79
C PRO A 139 -8.41 32.18 13.04
N GLY A 140 -9.14 31.11 12.90
CA GLY A 140 -10.56 30.99 13.24
C GLY A 140 -10.81 30.43 14.64
N GLY A 141 -9.75 30.02 15.35
CA GLY A 141 -9.85 29.41 16.68
C GLY A 141 -8.56 29.53 17.48
N PRO A 142 -8.63 29.10 18.76
CA PRO A 142 -7.48 29.18 19.67
C PRO A 142 -6.35 28.22 19.30
N ALA A 143 -5.17 28.49 19.84
CA ALA A 143 -4.08 27.52 19.84
C ALA A 143 -4.51 26.23 20.57
N GLY A 144 -4.09 25.07 20.05
CA GLY A 144 -4.46 23.78 20.61
C GLY A 144 -5.87 23.30 20.29
N ALA A 145 -6.54 23.92 19.30
CA ALA A 145 -7.85 23.49 18.84
C ALA A 145 -7.83 22.02 18.37
N THR A 146 -8.95 21.34 18.60
CA THR A 146 -9.16 19.98 18.12
C THR A 146 -9.99 20.01 16.83
N TYR A 147 -9.60 19.18 15.87
CA TYR A 147 -10.27 19.05 14.58
C TYR A 147 -10.72 17.60 14.38
N GLY A 148 -11.80 17.43 13.62
CA GLY A 148 -12.29 16.12 13.21
C GLY A 148 -12.70 16.14 11.75
N SER A 149 -12.29 15.14 10.98
CA SER A 149 -12.68 14.95 9.59
C SER A 149 -12.97 13.50 9.27
N ALA A 150 -13.80 13.31 8.25
CA ALA A 150 -14.04 12.01 7.64
C ALA A 150 -14.03 12.16 6.13
N GLY A 151 -13.74 11.10 5.41
CA GLY A 151 -13.67 11.16 3.96
C GLY A 151 -13.76 9.83 3.27
N LEU A 152 -13.59 9.89 1.97
CA LEU A 152 -13.58 8.73 1.10
C LEU A 152 -12.38 8.85 0.14
N GLN A 153 -11.57 7.81 0.06
CA GLN A 153 -10.53 7.67 -0.92
C GLN A 153 -10.85 6.49 -1.84
N PHE A 154 -10.76 6.73 -3.13
CA PHE A 154 -10.84 5.73 -4.19
C PHE A 154 -9.47 5.56 -4.82
N SER A 155 -8.98 4.32 -4.90
CA SER A 155 -7.68 4.03 -5.51
C SER A 155 -7.81 2.94 -6.56
N THR A 156 -7.11 3.09 -7.67
CA THR A 156 -7.04 2.08 -8.73
C THR A 156 -5.59 1.74 -9.05
N GLN A 157 -5.32 0.46 -9.25
CA GLN A 157 -3.98 -0.06 -9.46
C GLN A 157 -4.00 -1.25 -10.41
N ARG A 158 -3.00 -1.29 -11.30
CA ARG A 158 -2.61 -2.52 -12.02
C ARG A 158 -1.38 -3.08 -11.32
N ALA A 159 -1.54 -4.19 -10.61
CA ALA A 159 -0.44 -4.79 -9.90
C ALA A 159 0.43 -5.61 -10.87
N LYS A 160 1.74 -5.37 -10.81
CA LYS A 160 2.76 -6.26 -11.35
C LYS A 160 3.47 -6.90 -10.18
N LEU A 161 3.81 -8.18 -10.28
CA LEU A 161 4.70 -8.79 -9.30
C LEU A 161 6.09 -8.13 -9.43
N PRO A 162 6.80 -7.94 -8.31
CA PRO A 162 8.14 -7.38 -8.36
C PRO A 162 9.08 -8.32 -9.11
N SER A 163 10.03 -7.76 -9.83
CA SER A 163 11.15 -8.52 -10.39
C SER A 163 12.09 -8.98 -9.27
N LEU A 164 11.83 -10.15 -8.75
CA LEU A 164 12.77 -10.85 -7.86
C LEU A 164 13.35 -12.04 -8.63
N PRO A 165 14.67 -12.28 -8.58
CA PRO A 165 15.34 -13.26 -9.46
C PRO A 165 14.76 -14.66 -9.45
N PHE A 166 14.11 -15.08 -8.35
CA PHE A 166 13.42 -16.37 -8.23
C PHE A 166 11.91 -16.28 -8.55
N LEU A 167 11.29 -15.09 -8.45
CA LEU A 167 9.87 -14.86 -8.76
C LEU A 167 9.65 -14.52 -10.23
N ASP A 168 10.63 -13.94 -10.93
CA ASP A 168 10.50 -13.59 -12.35
C ASP A 168 10.25 -14.83 -13.19
N THR A 169 11.06 -15.87 -13.00
CA THR A 169 10.86 -17.16 -13.69
C THR A 169 9.51 -17.78 -13.33
N ALA A 170 9.09 -17.71 -12.06
CA ALA A 170 7.81 -18.25 -11.62
C ALA A 170 6.63 -17.39 -12.14
N THR A 171 6.79 -16.07 -12.20
CA THR A 171 5.79 -15.15 -12.72
C THR A 171 5.54 -15.34 -14.21
N ASP A 172 6.62 -15.48 -14.98
CA ASP A 172 6.56 -15.75 -16.43
C ASP A 172 5.96 -17.14 -16.72
N LEU A 173 6.26 -18.13 -15.88
CA LEU A 173 5.68 -19.47 -15.97
C LEU A 173 4.18 -19.47 -15.62
N LEU A 174 3.78 -18.67 -14.63
CA LEU A 174 2.39 -18.61 -14.14
C LEU A 174 1.53 -17.67 -14.97
N GLY A 175 2.09 -16.79 -15.81
CA GLY A 175 1.33 -15.79 -16.58
C GLY A 175 0.43 -14.93 -15.68
N PHE A 176 0.98 -14.42 -14.57
CA PHE A 176 0.21 -13.77 -13.53
C PHE A 176 -0.22 -12.35 -13.93
N THR A 177 -1.51 -12.08 -13.87
CA THR A 177 -2.09 -10.75 -14.10
C THR A 177 -2.97 -10.35 -12.92
N SER A 178 -3.00 -9.08 -12.57
CA SER A 178 -3.93 -8.60 -11.55
C SER A 178 -4.28 -7.13 -11.69
N SER A 179 -5.48 -6.80 -11.22
CA SER A 179 -5.93 -5.43 -11.02
C SER A 179 -6.64 -5.29 -9.68
N ARG A 180 -6.54 -4.11 -9.10
CA ARG A 180 -7.05 -3.84 -7.76
C ARG A 180 -7.72 -2.46 -7.72
N VAL A 181 -8.83 -2.40 -7.00
CA VAL A 181 -9.55 -1.18 -6.65
C VAL A 181 -9.73 -1.17 -5.14
N ASP A 182 -9.38 -0.07 -4.49
CA ASP A 182 -9.53 0.12 -3.05
C ASP A 182 -10.44 1.32 -2.78
N LEU A 183 -11.37 1.13 -1.86
CA LEU A 183 -12.13 2.19 -1.19
C LEU A 183 -11.62 2.30 0.24
N LEU A 184 -11.25 3.50 0.69
CA LEU A 184 -10.78 3.76 2.05
C LEU A 184 -11.62 4.87 2.66
N VAL A 185 -12.18 4.62 3.84
CA VAL A 185 -12.97 5.57 4.63
C VAL A 185 -12.21 5.87 5.92
N PRO A 186 -11.45 6.98 6.01
CA PRO A 186 -10.81 7.41 7.24
C PRO A 186 -11.73 8.30 8.08
N VAL A 187 -11.60 8.17 9.41
CA VAL A 187 -12.12 9.12 10.40
C VAL A 187 -10.93 9.57 11.23
N ILE A 188 -10.68 10.88 11.24
CA ILE A 188 -9.46 11.48 11.75
C ILE A 188 -9.77 12.51 12.81
N PHE A 189 -9.09 12.43 13.93
CA PHE A 189 -9.04 13.47 14.93
C PHE A 189 -7.63 14.02 15.03
N SER A 190 -7.50 15.34 15.23
CA SER A 190 -6.20 15.95 15.44
C SER A 190 -6.26 17.07 16.47
N ARG A 191 -5.14 17.26 17.16
CA ARG A 191 -4.91 18.40 18.04
C ARG A 191 -3.79 19.27 17.51
N SER A 192 -4.09 20.53 17.34
CA SER A 192 -3.19 21.53 16.76
C SER A 192 -2.04 21.89 17.74
N PHE A 193 -0.88 22.12 17.20
CA PHE A 193 0.22 22.81 17.85
C PHE A 193 0.26 24.25 17.30
N GLY A 194 -0.05 25.22 18.16
CA GLY A 194 -0.28 26.61 17.73
C GLY A 194 -1.67 26.79 17.05
N PRO A 195 -1.99 28.02 16.61
CA PRO A 195 -3.22 28.29 15.91
C PRO A 195 -3.21 27.63 14.52
N GLU A 196 -4.34 27.00 14.14
CA GLU A 196 -4.57 26.48 12.79
C GLU A 196 -3.47 25.52 12.28
N GLU A 197 -2.87 24.76 13.19
CA GLU A 197 -1.75 23.85 12.91
C GLU A 197 -0.50 24.55 12.35
N GLU A 198 -0.26 25.81 12.73
CA GLU A 198 0.88 26.60 12.25
C GLU A 198 2.23 25.92 12.50
N ILE A 199 2.40 25.29 13.69
CA ILE A 199 3.60 24.54 14.08
C ILE A 199 3.45 23.07 13.72
N GLY A 200 2.20 22.59 13.64
CA GLY A 200 1.86 21.22 13.35
C GLY A 200 0.70 20.69 14.16
N ASN A 201 0.62 19.37 14.24
CA ASN A 201 -0.42 18.67 15.01
C ASN A 201 0.03 17.26 15.38
N ILE A 202 -0.73 16.61 16.27
CA ILE A 202 -0.82 15.17 16.37
C ILE A 202 -2.19 14.72 15.89
N SER A 203 -2.22 13.70 15.03
CA SER A 203 -3.45 13.15 14.48
C SER A 203 -3.53 11.65 14.73
N TYR A 204 -4.72 11.16 14.95
CA TYR A 204 -5.02 9.73 15.13
C TYR A 204 -6.42 9.41 14.61
N GLY A 205 -6.66 8.17 14.32
CA GLY A 205 -7.96 7.77 13.84
C GLY A 205 -8.06 6.32 13.45
N LEU A 206 -9.22 6.01 12.86
CA LEU A 206 -9.54 4.71 12.31
C LEU A 206 -9.76 4.82 10.81
N ALA A 207 -9.49 3.75 10.10
CA ALA A 207 -9.75 3.66 8.68
C ALA A 207 -10.33 2.28 8.34
N TYR A 208 -11.44 2.27 7.60
CA TYR A 208 -11.96 1.07 6.96
C TYR A 208 -11.58 1.06 5.50
N SER A 209 -11.02 -0.04 5.03
CA SER A 209 -10.72 -0.24 3.61
C SER A 209 -11.48 -1.42 3.07
N HIS A 210 -12.07 -1.28 1.88
CA HIS A 210 -12.66 -2.37 1.12
C HIS A 210 -11.93 -2.50 -0.22
N THR A 211 -11.42 -3.69 -0.49
CA THR A 211 -10.58 -3.98 -1.65
C THR A 211 -11.28 -4.97 -2.58
N PHE A 212 -11.32 -4.62 -3.87
CA PHE A 212 -11.75 -5.49 -4.96
C PHE A 212 -10.53 -5.90 -5.77
N VAL A 213 -10.28 -7.20 -5.89
CA VAL A 213 -9.14 -7.77 -6.61
C VAL A 213 -9.64 -8.67 -7.71
N LYS A 214 -9.09 -8.49 -8.91
CA LYS A 214 -9.17 -9.46 -10.01
C LYS A 214 -7.78 -10.00 -10.23
N TYR A 215 -7.61 -11.31 -10.27
CA TYR A 215 -6.34 -11.92 -10.62
C TYR A 215 -6.54 -13.07 -11.58
N GLY A 216 -5.58 -13.24 -12.47
CA GLY A 216 -5.50 -14.33 -13.43
C GLY A 216 -4.18 -15.07 -13.30
N ILE A 217 -4.22 -16.39 -13.45
CA ILE A 217 -3.06 -17.26 -13.54
C ILE A 217 -3.25 -18.06 -14.81
N GLU A 218 -2.39 -17.80 -15.81
CA GLU A 218 -2.45 -18.43 -17.14
C GLU A 218 -1.12 -19.17 -17.40
N PRO A 219 -0.94 -20.39 -16.87
CA PRO A 219 0.32 -21.11 -16.98
C PRO A 219 0.53 -21.68 -18.39
N GLY A 220 0.95 -20.81 -19.31
CA GLY A 220 1.11 -21.19 -20.73
C GLY A 220 2.17 -22.25 -21.02
N LYS A 221 3.13 -22.48 -20.09
CA LYS A 221 4.25 -23.40 -20.23
C LYS A 221 4.25 -24.54 -19.21
N ILE A 222 3.22 -24.64 -18.37
CA ILE A 222 3.10 -25.71 -17.38
C ILE A 222 2.12 -26.77 -17.87
N PHE A 223 2.56 -28.03 -17.86
CA PHE A 223 1.78 -29.17 -18.31
C PHE A 223 1.74 -30.23 -17.21
N ASN A 224 0.58 -30.82 -16.99
CA ASN A 224 0.44 -32.02 -16.19
C ASN A 224 0.82 -33.25 -17.03
N ARG A 225 1.61 -34.13 -16.44
CA ARG A 225 1.89 -35.45 -17.05
C ARG A 225 0.69 -36.35 -16.77
N VAL A 226 0.07 -36.90 -17.83
CA VAL A 226 -1.05 -37.82 -17.67
C VAL A 226 -0.52 -39.19 -17.21
N PRO A 227 -0.90 -39.69 -16.03
CA PRO A 227 -0.47 -41.02 -15.58
C PRO A 227 -0.93 -42.11 -16.56
N GLY A 228 -0.01 -42.94 -17.04
CA GLY A 228 -0.30 -44.02 -18.03
C GLY A 228 -0.38 -43.55 -19.48
N GLY A 229 -0.30 -42.23 -19.77
CA GLY A 229 -0.42 -41.65 -21.12
C GLY A 229 0.90 -41.50 -21.90
N GLY A 230 2.00 -42.06 -21.47
CA GLY A 230 3.30 -41.89 -22.13
C GLY A 230 3.77 -40.43 -22.12
N ASN A 231 3.94 -39.78 -23.29
CA ASN A 231 4.38 -38.40 -23.44
C ASN A 231 3.22 -37.40 -23.55
N ILE A 232 1.98 -37.80 -23.22
CA ILE A 232 0.83 -36.91 -23.28
C ILE A 232 0.94 -35.88 -22.15
N ARG A 233 0.93 -34.60 -22.55
CA ARG A 233 0.98 -33.44 -21.65
C ARG A 233 -0.33 -32.68 -21.76
N GLU A 234 -1.02 -32.55 -20.65
CA GLU A 234 -2.25 -31.73 -20.57
C GLU A 234 -1.91 -30.33 -20.03
N ARG A 235 -2.46 -29.30 -20.64
CA ARG A 235 -2.28 -27.93 -20.15
C ARG A 235 -2.96 -27.77 -18.81
N VAL A 236 -2.27 -27.13 -17.87
CA VAL A 236 -2.87 -26.72 -16.60
C VAL A 236 -3.92 -25.63 -16.90
N PRO A 237 -5.18 -25.80 -16.45
CA PRO A 237 -6.23 -24.83 -16.70
C PRO A 237 -5.91 -23.46 -16.09
N SER A 238 -6.28 -22.40 -16.79
CA SER A 238 -6.18 -21.03 -16.29
C SER A 238 -7.16 -20.81 -15.13
N VAL A 239 -6.75 -19.99 -14.15
CA VAL A 239 -7.60 -19.57 -13.03
C VAL A 239 -7.82 -18.06 -13.16
N LEU A 240 -9.07 -17.64 -13.32
CA LEU A 240 -9.49 -16.25 -13.22
C LEU A 240 -10.41 -16.12 -12.02
N ALA A 241 -10.06 -15.27 -11.07
CA ALA A 241 -10.87 -15.10 -9.87
C ALA A 241 -11.07 -13.62 -9.53
N HIS A 242 -12.26 -13.34 -9.04
CA HIS A 242 -12.66 -12.05 -8.47
C HIS A 242 -12.86 -12.24 -6.98
N ARG A 243 -12.25 -11.39 -6.17
CA ARG A 243 -12.36 -11.44 -4.71
C ARG A 243 -12.49 -10.03 -4.15
N ASN A 244 -13.15 -9.95 -3.00
CA ASN A 244 -13.19 -8.73 -2.20
C ASN A 244 -12.89 -9.05 -0.75
N PHE A 245 -12.37 -8.10 -0.03
CA PHE A 245 -12.12 -8.22 1.40
C PHE A 245 -12.09 -6.84 2.07
N GLY A 246 -12.42 -6.83 3.37
CA GLY A 246 -12.32 -5.64 4.19
C GLY A 246 -11.08 -5.66 5.07
N ALA A 247 -10.61 -4.47 5.42
CA ALA A 247 -9.56 -4.25 6.41
C ALA A 247 -9.99 -3.12 7.36
N LEU A 248 -9.72 -3.31 8.64
CA LEU A 248 -9.89 -2.27 9.65
C LEU A 248 -8.51 -1.86 10.15
N GLY A 249 -8.24 -0.56 10.18
CA GLY A 249 -6.97 -0.02 10.60
C GLY A 249 -7.10 1.09 11.63
N ALA A 250 -6.04 1.27 12.39
CA ALA A 250 -5.80 2.43 13.23
C ALA A 250 -4.50 3.09 12.80
N PHE A 251 -4.43 4.40 12.97
CA PHE A 251 -3.22 5.15 12.61
C PHE A 251 -2.98 6.31 13.57
N VAL A 252 -1.73 6.71 13.61
CA VAL A 252 -1.26 7.91 14.27
C VAL A 252 -0.24 8.59 13.35
N ASN A 253 -0.30 9.91 13.28
CA ASN A 253 0.72 10.71 12.62
C ASN A 253 0.95 12.02 13.38
N ALA A 254 2.13 12.58 13.19
CA ALA A 254 2.46 13.91 13.66
C ALA A 254 2.83 14.78 12.46
N LYS A 255 2.48 16.04 12.50
CA LYS A 255 2.94 17.07 11.58
C LYS A 255 3.78 18.06 12.36
N VAL A 256 5.04 18.21 11.97
CA VAL A 256 5.99 19.09 12.66
C VAL A 256 6.69 19.97 11.65
N GLY A 257 6.64 21.27 11.87
CA GLY A 257 7.22 22.26 10.98
C GLY A 257 6.79 23.67 11.31
N TYR A 258 6.76 24.54 10.30
CA TYR A 258 6.31 25.90 10.50
C TYR A 258 5.67 26.46 9.23
N ARG A 259 4.42 26.92 9.36
CA ARG A 259 3.59 27.62 8.35
C ARG A 259 3.48 26.98 6.98
N TYR A 260 4.62 26.72 6.33
CA TYR A 260 4.67 26.33 4.92
C TYR A 260 5.27 24.96 4.66
N ALA A 261 6.15 24.47 5.54
CA ALA A 261 6.88 23.23 5.35
C ALA A 261 6.80 22.35 6.61
N TYR A 262 6.47 21.08 6.41
CA TYR A 262 6.25 20.15 7.50
C TYR A 262 6.82 18.78 7.19
N LEU A 263 7.33 18.13 8.23
CA LEU A 263 7.68 16.71 8.27
C LEU A 263 6.51 15.94 8.90
N LEU A 264 6.17 14.77 8.33
CA LEU A 264 5.01 13.99 8.76
C LEU A 264 5.42 12.53 9.02
N PRO A 265 5.97 12.21 10.22
CA PRO A 265 6.09 10.83 10.65
C PRO A 265 4.72 10.23 10.92
N ALA A 266 4.50 8.99 10.49
CA ALA A 266 3.24 8.28 10.64
C ALA A 266 3.42 6.78 10.84
N LEU A 267 2.46 6.17 11.50
CA LEU A 267 2.33 4.73 11.67
C LEU A 267 0.87 4.34 11.47
N ALA A 268 0.62 3.38 10.58
CA ALA A 268 -0.69 2.76 10.42
C ALA A 268 -0.58 1.24 10.61
N ILE A 269 -1.62 0.65 11.20
CA ILE A 269 -1.72 -0.79 11.42
C ILE A 269 -3.10 -1.22 10.94
N TYR A 270 -3.15 -2.22 10.05
CA TYR A 270 -4.39 -2.78 9.51
C TYR A 270 -4.50 -4.26 9.84
N TYR A 271 -5.66 -4.68 10.31
CA TYR A 271 -6.05 -6.09 10.36
C TYR A 271 -6.86 -6.43 9.11
N GLN A 272 -6.49 -7.51 8.42
CA GLN A 272 -7.07 -7.93 7.15
C GLN A 272 -7.39 -9.42 7.17
N ASN A 273 -8.59 -9.74 6.69
CA ASN A 273 -8.97 -11.12 6.41
C ASN A 273 -9.25 -11.24 4.91
N PHE A 274 -8.24 -11.70 4.19
CA PHE A 274 -8.29 -11.81 2.74
C PHE A 274 -9.18 -12.97 2.25
N GLY A 275 -9.58 -13.88 3.14
CA GLY A 275 -10.37 -15.05 2.79
C GLY A 275 -9.54 -16.22 2.26
N THR A 276 -10.17 -17.04 1.42
CA THR A 276 -9.61 -18.30 0.91
C THR A 276 -9.43 -18.22 -0.61
N TYR A 277 -8.29 -18.66 -1.10
CA TYR A 277 -7.90 -18.60 -2.50
C TYR A 277 -7.63 -19.99 -3.05
N PRO A 278 -8.22 -20.36 -4.23
CA PRO A 278 -7.92 -21.63 -4.88
C PRO A 278 -6.52 -21.62 -5.49
N LEU A 279 -5.84 -22.74 -5.40
CA LEU A 279 -4.57 -23.03 -6.04
C LEU A 279 -4.80 -23.90 -7.29
N LEU A 280 -3.80 -23.98 -8.17
CA LEU A 280 -3.89 -24.71 -9.44
C LEU A 280 -4.17 -26.23 -9.27
N ASN A 281 -3.76 -26.82 -8.15
CA ASN A 281 -3.99 -28.24 -7.83
C ASN A 281 -5.34 -28.53 -7.15
N GLY A 282 -6.26 -27.53 -7.10
CA GLY A 282 -7.54 -27.64 -6.39
C GLY A 282 -7.45 -27.44 -4.87
N GLN A 283 -6.27 -27.30 -4.30
CA GLN A 283 -6.10 -26.93 -2.90
C GLN A 283 -6.52 -25.46 -2.67
N GLN A 284 -6.65 -25.09 -1.41
CA GLN A 284 -7.03 -23.74 -1.02
C GLN A 284 -6.05 -23.17 0.00
N THR A 285 -5.71 -21.90 -0.13
CA THR A 285 -4.91 -21.17 0.86
C THR A 285 -5.76 -20.09 1.53
N LYS A 286 -5.78 -20.10 2.87
CA LYS A 286 -6.43 -19.06 3.68
C LYS A 286 -5.41 -18.00 4.06
N LEU A 287 -5.76 -16.73 3.85
CA LEU A 287 -4.89 -15.60 4.11
C LEU A 287 -5.55 -14.63 5.07
N LYS A 288 -4.86 -14.29 6.14
CA LYS A 288 -5.21 -13.24 7.10
C LYS A 288 -3.93 -12.71 7.73
N GLY A 289 -3.92 -11.46 8.12
CA GLY A 289 -2.72 -10.90 8.75
C GLY A 289 -2.89 -9.46 9.21
N LEU A 290 -1.82 -8.98 9.81
CA LEU A 290 -1.62 -7.58 10.13
C LEU A 290 -0.70 -6.97 9.09
N THR A 291 -0.98 -5.73 8.74
CA THR A 291 -0.09 -4.91 7.92
C THR A 291 0.30 -3.70 8.74
N ILE A 292 1.60 -3.48 8.89
CA ILE A 292 2.18 -2.35 9.62
C ILE A 292 2.84 -1.44 8.60
N ILE A 293 2.54 -0.14 8.65
CA ILE A 293 3.00 0.84 7.66
C ILE A 293 3.62 2.03 8.37
N PRO A 294 4.90 1.96 8.78
CA PRO A 294 5.65 3.15 9.13
C PRO A 294 5.87 4.02 7.90
N SER A 295 5.72 5.32 8.05
CA SER A 295 5.79 6.26 6.94
C SER A 295 6.41 7.58 7.38
N LEU A 296 7.05 8.27 6.43
CA LEU A 296 7.59 9.61 6.62
C LEU A 296 7.19 10.45 5.41
N GLY A 297 6.56 11.60 5.66
CA GLY A 297 6.14 12.52 4.62
C GLY A 297 6.78 13.90 4.72
N LEU A 298 6.81 14.59 3.59
CA LEU A 298 7.08 16.01 3.50
C LEU A 298 5.85 16.70 2.90
N GLN A 299 5.43 17.81 3.51
CA GLN A 299 4.28 18.59 3.06
C GLN A 299 4.63 20.06 2.95
N PHE A 300 4.18 20.68 1.87
CA PHE A 300 4.24 22.12 1.68
C PHE A 300 2.83 22.67 1.56
N ARG A 301 2.56 23.76 2.27
CA ARG A 301 1.32 24.54 2.17
C ARG A 301 1.54 25.72 1.25
N ILE A 302 0.67 25.88 0.27
CA ILE A 302 0.64 27.01 -0.64
C ILE A 302 -0.60 27.83 -0.29
N PRO A 303 -0.44 29.02 0.31
CA PRO A 303 -1.58 29.85 0.67
C PRO A 303 -2.30 30.36 -0.59
N ALA A 304 -3.58 30.72 -0.44
CA ALA A 304 -4.31 31.40 -1.50
C ALA A 304 -3.59 32.73 -1.83
N GLY A 305 -3.42 33.01 -3.10
CA GLY A 305 -2.90 34.27 -3.55
C GLY A 305 -3.77 35.41 -2.94
N LYS A 306 -3.15 36.50 -2.52
CA LYS A 306 -3.90 37.69 -2.14
C LYS A 306 -4.68 38.11 -3.39
N GLY A 307 -6.00 37.84 -3.41
CA GLY A 307 -6.87 38.42 -4.43
C GLY A 307 -6.67 39.93 -4.42
N ARG A 308 -6.29 40.47 -5.56
CA ARG A 308 -6.30 41.88 -5.84
C ARG A 308 -7.72 42.41 -5.79
#